data_c6af7707116c3328804e197eac68be6d
#
_entry.id   c6af7707116c3328804e197eac68be6d
#
_cell.length_a   1.000
_cell.length_b   1.000
_cell.length_c   1.000
_cell.angle_alpha   90.00
_cell.angle_beta   90.00
_cell.angle_gamma   90.00
#
_symmetry.space_group_name_H-M   'P 1'
#
loop_
_entity.id
_entity.type
_entity.pdbx_description
1 polymer ?
#
loop_
_entity_poly.entity_id
_entity_poly.type
_entity_poly.pdbx_seq_one_letter_code
_entity_poly.pdbx_strand_id
1 'polypeptide(L)'
;MLLVVDVGNTQTHFGTWRGDELVEHWRFATVRESTADELGAALRSLLELRGMTFDDVHASIVSSTVPQLRPEWTDMARRYLGHDMPVVGPGVRTGMPIRIDNPRELGADRLVNAVAAY
;
A
#
# COMPACT_ATOMS: atom_id res chain seq x y z
N MET A 1 -10.92 7.61 -0.02
CA MET A 1 -9.52 7.80 0.37
C MET A 1 -8.60 6.91 -0.46
N LEU A 2 -7.37 7.32 -0.60
CA LEU A 2 -6.31 6.53 -1.25
C LEU A 2 -5.60 5.71 -0.18
N LEU A 3 -5.49 4.40 -0.39
CA LEU A 3 -4.71 3.51 0.44
C LEU A 3 -3.31 3.36 -0.17
N VAL A 4 -2.28 3.61 0.64
CA VAL A 4 -0.88 3.46 0.22
C VAL A 4 -0.23 2.40 1.10
N VAL A 5 0.34 1.37 0.47
CA VAL A 5 0.98 0.25 1.17
C VAL A 5 2.46 0.19 0.83
N ASP A 6 3.29 0.05 1.84
CA ASP A 6 4.73 -0.15 1.70
C ASP A 6 5.14 -1.43 2.40
N VAL A 7 5.48 -2.45 1.61
CA VAL A 7 5.84 -3.78 2.12
C VAL A 7 7.35 -3.90 2.20
N GLY A 8 7.87 -3.82 3.42
CA GLY A 8 9.29 -4.08 3.70
C GLY A 8 9.54 -5.53 4.08
N ASN A 9 10.81 -5.91 4.24
CA ASN A 9 11.18 -7.28 4.58
C ASN A 9 10.69 -7.74 5.95
N THR A 10 10.61 -6.83 6.91
CA THR A 10 10.21 -7.13 8.29
C THR A 10 8.89 -6.50 8.67
N GLN A 11 8.57 -5.34 8.14
CA GLN A 11 7.35 -4.60 8.47
C GLN A 11 6.65 -4.09 7.23
N THR A 12 5.33 -4.15 7.27
CA THR A 12 4.47 -3.55 6.26
C THR A 12 3.81 -2.31 6.86
N HIS A 13 3.96 -1.19 6.19
CA HIS A 13 3.33 0.08 6.57
C HIS A 13 2.22 0.38 5.59
N PHE A 14 1.12 0.93 6.08
CA PHE A 14 0.12 1.47 5.18
C PHE A 14 -0.56 2.68 5.79
N GLY A 15 -1.11 3.51 4.92
CA GLY A 15 -1.79 4.71 5.34
C GLY A 15 -2.92 5.06 4.39
N THR A 16 -3.84 5.87 4.88
CA THR A 16 -4.94 6.40 4.10
C THR A 16 -4.75 7.89 3.90
N TRP A 17 -4.92 8.33 2.65
CA TRP A 17 -4.73 9.71 2.24
C TRP A 17 -6.03 10.29 1.71
N ARG A 18 -6.28 11.54 2.09
CA ARG A 18 -7.34 12.37 1.52
C ARG A 18 -6.65 13.58 0.90
N GLY A 19 -6.52 13.56 -0.44
CA GLY A 19 -5.69 14.55 -1.11
C GLY A 19 -4.23 14.45 -0.65
N ASP A 20 -3.69 15.52 -0.12
CA ASP A 20 -2.30 15.57 0.37
C ASP A 20 -2.20 15.29 1.87
N GLU A 21 -3.31 14.97 2.53
CA GLU A 21 -3.35 14.74 3.97
C GLU A 21 -3.32 13.26 4.30
N LEU A 22 -2.34 12.84 5.11
CA LEU A 22 -2.29 11.50 5.70
C LEU A 22 -3.30 11.46 6.85
N VAL A 23 -4.40 10.72 6.65
CA VAL A 23 -5.50 10.65 7.61
C VAL A 23 -5.16 9.70 8.76
N GLU A 24 -4.74 8.48 8.44
CA GLU A 24 -4.35 7.46 9.41
C GLU A 24 -3.24 6.60 8.82
N HIS A 25 -2.49 5.93 9.71
CA HIS A 25 -1.45 5.00 9.29
C HIS A 25 -1.32 3.86 10.29
N TRP A 26 -0.83 2.72 9.78
CA TRP A 26 -0.66 1.50 10.57
C TRP A 26 0.58 0.76 10.12
N ARG A 27 1.04 -0.18 10.92
CA ARG A 27 2.09 -1.11 10.55
C ARG A 27 1.83 -2.48 11.17
N PHE A 28 2.29 -3.52 10.48
CA PHE A 28 2.26 -4.88 11.00
C PHE A 28 3.46 -5.67 10.49
N ALA A 29 3.73 -6.81 11.13
CA ALA A 29 4.85 -7.66 10.73
C ALA A 29 4.62 -8.23 9.34
N THR A 30 5.65 -8.20 8.49
CA THR A 30 5.59 -8.82 7.18
C THR A 30 5.75 -10.33 7.31
N VAL A 31 4.77 -11.07 6.83
CA VAL A 31 4.81 -12.52 6.75
C VAL A 31 4.82 -12.91 5.28
N ARG A 32 5.93 -13.49 4.81
CA ARG A 32 6.15 -13.74 3.38
C ARG A 32 5.18 -14.75 2.78
N GLU A 33 4.62 -15.62 3.59
CA GLU A 33 3.66 -16.63 3.20
C GLU A 33 2.20 -16.18 3.29
N SER A 34 1.97 -14.89 3.57
CA SER A 34 0.62 -14.33 3.65
C SER A 34 -0.14 -14.52 2.35
N THR A 35 -1.38 -14.90 2.46
CA THR A 35 -2.29 -14.99 1.32
C THR A 35 -3.06 -13.68 1.15
N ALA A 36 -3.66 -13.50 -0.02
CA ALA A 36 -4.55 -12.36 -0.27
C ALA A 36 -5.64 -12.24 0.80
N ASP A 37 -6.23 -13.37 1.20
CA ASP A 37 -7.27 -13.39 2.22
C ASP A 37 -6.77 -12.97 3.59
N GLU A 38 -5.57 -13.39 3.97
CA GLU A 38 -4.96 -12.98 5.23
C GLU A 38 -4.62 -11.48 5.24
N LEU A 39 -4.12 -10.96 4.13
CA LEU A 39 -3.84 -9.54 3.98
C LEU A 39 -5.14 -8.73 4.07
N GLY A 40 -6.20 -9.20 3.44
CA GLY A 40 -7.50 -8.56 3.51
C GLY A 40 -8.08 -8.53 4.92
N ALA A 41 -7.95 -9.63 5.64
CA ALA A 41 -8.41 -9.72 7.03
C ALA A 41 -7.64 -8.77 7.94
N ALA A 42 -6.31 -8.72 7.80
CA ALA A 42 -5.46 -7.81 8.59
C ALA A 42 -5.81 -6.35 8.29
N LEU A 43 -5.92 -6.00 7.02
CA LEU A 43 -6.24 -4.65 6.59
C LEU A 43 -7.60 -4.22 7.12
N ARG A 44 -8.62 -5.06 6.97
CA ARG A 44 -9.96 -4.78 7.48
C ARG A 44 -9.96 -4.52 8.97
N SER A 45 -9.31 -5.41 9.73
CA SER A 45 -9.26 -5.30 11.19
C SER A 45 -8.61 -3.99 11.64
N LEU A 46 -7.51 -3.62 11.01
CA LEU A 46 -6.79 -2.39 11.36
C LEU A 46 -7.56 -1.14 10.98
N LEU A 47 -8.20 -1.12 9.81
CA LEU A 47 -9.05 -0.01 9.40
C LEU A 47 -10.22 0.17 10.39
N GLU A 48 -10.87 -0.92 10.79
CA GLU A 48 -12.00 -0.88 11.72
C GLU A 48 -11.61 -0.32 13.08
N LEU A 49 -10.38 -0.52 13.54
CA LEU A 49 -9.89 0.07 14.78
C LEU A 49 -9.96 1.59 14.79
N ARG A 50 -9.98 2.22 13.61
CA ARG A 50 -10.08 3.67 13.46
C ARG A 50 -11.40 4.10 12.83
N GLY A 51 -12.40 3.22 12.84
CA GLY A 51 -13.72 3.53 12.32
C GLY A 51 -13.81 3.60 10.79
N MET A 52 -12.86 2.99 10.08
CA MET A 52 -12.84 2.94 8.63
C MET A 52 -13.25 1.58 8.10
N THR A 53 -13.78 1.55 6.88
CA THR A 53 -14.15 0.32 6.19
C THR A 53 -13.53 0.30 4.79
N PHE A 54 -13.63 -0.84 4.10
CA PHE A 54 -13.18 -0.94 2.72
C PHE A 54 -13.93 0.03 1.79
N ASP A 55 -15.17 0.39 2.13
CA ASP A 55 -15.95 1.34 1.34
C ASP A 55 -15.34 2.74 1.33
N ASP A 56 -14.54 3.08 2.32
CA ASP A 56 -13.83 4.37 2.38
C ASP A 56 -12.62 4.42 1.45
N VAL A 57 -12.17 3.27 0.95
CA VAL A 57 -10.98 3.15 0.08
C VAL A 57 -11.42 3.10 -1.37
N HIS A 58 -11.13 4.16 -2.12
CA HIS A 58 -11.55 4.32 -3.51
C HIS A 58 -10.43 4.01 -4.52
N ALA A 59 -9.19 4.06 -4.07
CA ALA A 59 -8.01 3.75 -4.86
C ALA A 59 -6.91 3.24 -3.95
N SER A 60 -5.96 2.50 -4.51
CA SER A 60 -4.85 1.96 -3.73
C SER A 60 -3.61 1.77 -4.58
N ILE A 61 -2.45 1.83 -3.92
CA ILE A 61 -1.16 1.55 -4.52
C ILE A 61 -0.32 0.74 -3.54
N VAL A 62 0.59 -0.08 -4.06
CA VAL A 62 1.51 -0.86 -3.24
C VAL A 62 2.94 -0.78 -3.78
N SER A 63 3.89 -0.62 -2.87
CA SER A 63 5.31 -0.77 -3.14
C SER A 63 5.83 -1.92 -2.29
N SER A 64 6.60 -2.83 -2.87
CA SER A 64 7.07 -4.01 -2.13
C SER A 64 8.50 -4.38 -2.50
N THR A 65 9.32 -4.63 -1.48
CA THR A 65 10.64 -5.26 -1.63
C THR A 65 10.54 -6.79 -1.48
N VAL A 66 9.35 -7.32 -1.32
CA VAL A 66 9.09 -8.76 -1.20
C VAL A 66 8.28 -9.21 -2.43
N PRO A 67 8.94 -9.68 -3.50
CA PRO A 67 8.26 -9.97 -4.77
C PRO A 67 7.10 -10.94 -4.66
N GLN A 68 7.22 -11.95 -3.79
CA GLN A 68 6.17 -12.97 -3.63
C GLN A 68 4.87 -12.42 -3.04
N LEU A 69 4.90 -11.26 -2.38
CA LEU A 69 3.70 -10.64 -1.82
C LEU A 69 2.99 -9.70 -2.80
N ARG A 70 3.63 -9.30 -3.88
CA ARG A 70 3.01 -8.39 -4.86
C ARG A 70 1.72 -8.95 -5.44
N PRO A 71 1.68 -10.18 -5.98
CA PRO A 71 0.44 -10.73 -6.49
C PRO A 71 -0.62 -10.92 -5.40
N GLU A 72 -0.21 -11.19 -4.18
CA GLU A 72 -1.15 -11.36 -3.07
C GLU A 72 -1.83 -10.04 -2.71
N TRP A 73 -1.10 -8.93 -2.71
CA TRP A 73 -1.68 -7.61 -2.50
C TRP A 73 -2.64 -7.21 -3.64
N THR A 74 -2.25 -7.45 -4.88
CA THR A 74 -3.10 -7.11 -6.04
C THR A 74 -4.37 -7.95 -6.07
N ASP A 75 -4.28 -9.24 -5.73
CA ASP A 75 -5.44 -10.12 -5.64
C ASP A 75 -6.37 -9.71 -4.49
N MET A 76 -5.81 -9.34 -3.35
CA MET A 76 -6.55 -8.83 -2.21
C MET A 76 -7.38 -7.59 -2.62
N ALA A 77 -6.77 -6.66 -3.32
CA ALA A 77 -7.44 -5.44 -3.74
C ALA A 77 -8.61 -5.72 -4.68
N ARG A 78 -8.41 -6.57 -5.68
CA ARG A 78 -9.48 -6.96 -6.59
C ARG A 78 -10.63 -7.65 -5.87
N ARG A 79 -10.30 -8.53 -4.96
CA ARG A 79 -11.28 -9.37 -4.27
C ARG A 79 -12.06 -8.62 -3.21
N TYR A 80 -11.40 -7.77 -2.43
CA TYR A 80 -11.99 -7.13 -1.26
C TYR A 80 -12.20 -5.63 -1.39
N LEU A 81 -11.32 -4.93 -2.10
CA LEU A 81 -11.47 -3.50 -2.33
C LEU A 81 -12.27 -3.20 -3.61
N GLY A 82 -12.34 -4.17 -4.53
CA GLY A 82 -13.12 -4.05 -5.75
C GLY A 82 -12.46 -3.21 -6.84
N HIS A 83 -11.16 -2.98 -6.77
CA HIS A 83 -10.42 -2.26 -7.80
C HIS A 83 -8.98 -2.77 -7.92
N ASP A 84 -8.31 -2.41 -9.00
CA ASP A 84 -6.90 -2.76 -9.20
C ASP A 84 -6.00 -1.94 -8.29
N MET A 85 -4.93 -2.58 -7.81
CA MET A 85 -3.91 -1.93 -6.99
C MET A 85 -2.60 -1.88 -7.80
N PRO A 86 -2.26 -0.74 -8.40
CA PRO A 86 -0.99 -0.60 -9.10
C PRO A 86 0.20 -0.87 -8.19
N VAL A 87 1.20 -1.55 -8.74
CA VAL A 87 2.47 -1.81 -8.06
C VAL A 87 3.47 -0.74 -8.45
N VAL A 88 3.96 -0.01 -7.46
CA VAL A 88 5.02 1.00 -7.68
C VAL A 88 6.36 0.28 -7.56
N GLY A 89 7.21 0.43 -8.56
CA GLY A 89 8.50 -0.25 -8.58
C GLY A 89 9.43 0.22 -7.47
N PRO A 90 10.13 -0.70 -6.77
CA PRO A 90 11.13 -0.31 -5.78
C PRO A 90 12.34 0.39 -6.40
N GLY A 91 12.49 0.35 -7.73
CA GLY A 91 13.54 1.06 -8.45
C GLY A 91 13.54 2.56 -8.22
N VAL A 92 12.40 3.15 -7.94
CA VAL A 92 12.29 4.58 -7.61
C VAL A 92 12.97 4.88 -6.28
N ARG A 93 13.01 3.91 -5.36
CA ARG A 93 13.61 4.06 -4.02
C ARG A 93 15.11 3.80 -4.02
N THR A 94 15.66 3.19 -5.05
CA THR A 94 17.06 2.79 -5.12
C THR A 94 17.96 3.83 -5.80
N GLY A 95 17.43 5.03 -6.04
CA GLY A 95 18.20 6.10 -6.68
C GLY A 95 18.35 5.94 -8.19
N MET A 96 17.65 5.02 -8.80
CA MET A 96 17.60 4.94 -10.25
C MET A 96 16.92 6.19 -10.81
N PRO A 97 17.39 6.71 -11.97
CA PRO A 97 16.78 7.91 -12.54
C PRO A 97 15.29 7.72 -12.72
N ILE A 98 14.53 8.52 -12.02
CA ILE A 98 13.09 8.55 -12.16
C ILE A 98 12.82 9.08 -13.57
N ARG A 99 12.24 8.25 -14.42
CA ARG A 99 11.67 8.75 -15.64
C ARG A 99 10.45 9.57 -15.27
N ILE A 100 10.58 10.88 -15.37
CA ILE A 100 9.53 11.85 -15.07
C ILE A 100 8.45 11.81 -16.16
N ASP A 101 8.29 10.72 -16.86
CA ASP A 101 7.25 10.56 -17.87
C ASP A 101 5.89 10.29 -17.24
N ASN A 102 5.87 9.98 -15.94
CA ASN A 102 4.62 9.70 -15.23
C ASN A 102 4.59 10.43 -13.89
N PRO A 103 3.99 11.63 -13.85
CA PRO A 103 3.84 12.38 -12.61
C PRO A 103 3.12 11.60 -11.49
N ARG A 104 2.29 10.62 -11.85
CA ARG A 104 1.59 9.77 -10.89
C ARG A 104 2.55 8.85 -10.15
N GLU A 105 3.57 8.30 -10.82
CA GLU A 105 4.58 7.46 -10.17
C GLU A 105 5.41 8.26 -9.18
N LEU A 106 5.79 9.48 -9.54
CA LEU A 106 6.54 10.36 -8.65
C LEU A 106 5.72 10.72 -7.41
N GLY A 107 4.44 11.03 -7.60
CA GLY A 107 3.52 11.29 -6.49
C GLY A 107 3.32 10.07 -5.61
N ALA A 108 3.15 8.90 -6.21
CA ALA A 108 2.99 7.64 -5.50
C ALA A 108 4.20 7.30 -4.65
N ASP A 109 5.42 7.48 -5.18
CA ASP A 109 6.65 7.24 -4.44
C ASP A 109 6.77 8.15 -3.22
N ARG A 110 6.44 9.42 -3.37
CA ARG A 110 6.43 10.37 -2.26
C ARG A 110 5.47 9.93 -1.16
N LEU A 111 4.26 9.48 -1.54
CA LEU A 111 3.26 9.01 -0.58
C LEU A 111 3.73 7.74 0.13
N VAL A 112 4.31 6.80 -0.61
CA VAL A 112 4.87 5.57 -0.04
C VAL A 112 5.97 5.90 0.97
N ASN A 113 6.89 6.78 0.61
CA ASN A 113 7.99 7.18 1.51
C ASN A 113 7.47 7.88 2.76
N ALA A 114 6.45 8.70 2.63
CA ALA A 114 5.83 9.37 3.77
C ALA A 114 5.19 8.36 4.74
N VAL A 115 4.49 7.35 4.20
CA VAL A 115 3.89 6.29 5.02
C VAL A 115 4.97 5.48 5.73
N ALA A 116 6.04 5.13 5.05
CA ALA A 116 7.15 4.35 5.61
C ALA A 116 7.90 5.10 6.72
N ALA A 117 7.86 6.44 6.70
CA ALA A 117 8.51 7.28 7.71
C ALA A 117 7.79 7.29 9.07
N TYR A 118 6.55 6.86 9.11
CA TYR A 118 5.78 6.77 10.34
C TYR A 118 5.94 5.37 10.94
#